data_32538c45c4be3caf6906a3697930e2a5
#
_entry.id   32538c45c4be3caf6906a3697930e2a5
#
_cell.length_a   1.000
_cell.length_b   1.000
_cell.length_c   1.000
_cell.angle_alpha   90.00
_cell.angle_beta   90.00
_cell.angle_gamma   90.00
#
_symmetry.space_group_name_H-M   'P 1'
#
loop_
_entity.id
_entity.type
_entity.pdbx_description
1 polymer ?
#
loop_
_entity_poly.entity_id
_entity_poly.type
_entity_poly.pdbx_seq_one_letter_code
_entity_poly.pdbx_strand_id
1 'polypeptide(L)'
;MHQHEIPAIMRLSLLLLVAALSARAAGALKPDFYSQSCPRAERIIAEVMQTKQMANPTTAAGVLRVFFHDCFVSGCDASVLIASTQFQKSEHDAEINHSLPGDAFDAVVRAKLALELECPGVVSCADILALASGVLVTMTGGPRYPIPLGRKDSLSSSPTAPDVELPHSNFTMDRLIQMFGAKGFTVQELVALSGAHTLGFSHCKEFADRLYNFRNKGGKPEPFDPSMNPSYARGLQDVCKDYLKDPTIAAFNDIMTPGKFDNMYFVNLERGLGLLSTDEELWTDPRTKPLVQLYASNPTAFFTDFGRAMEKLSLYGVKTGADGEIRRRCDAYNSGPAIPGAFGGGAMPKM
;
A
#
# COMPACT_ATOMS: atom_id res chain seq x y z
N MET A 1 26.58 -38.87 -0.04
CA MET A 1 26.04 -37.54 -0.42
C MET A 1 26.84 -36.50 0.34
N HIS A 2 27.82 -35.86 -0.30
CA HIS A 2 28.58 -34.75 0.30
C HIS A 2 27.76 -33.47 0.18
N GLN A 3 27.30 -32.95 1.31
CA GLN A 3 26.80 -31.59 1.39
C GLN A 3 27.99 -30.63 1.29
N HIS A 4 28.09 -29.86 0.21
CA HIS A 4 29.02 -28.74 0.09
C HIS A 4 28.54 -27.60 1.00
N GLU A 5 29.10 -27.51 2.19
CA GLU A 5 28.91 -26.34 3.04
C GLU A 5 29.61 -25.12 2.39
N ILE A 6 28.85 -24.09 2.09
CA ILE A 6 29.40 -22.81 1.61
C ILE A 6 30.23 -22.20 2.75
N PRO A 7 31.52 -21.87 2.53
CA PRO A 7 32.39 -21.30 3.56
C PRO A 7 31.78 -20.03 4.18
N ALA A 8 31.93 -19.89 5.51
CA ALA A 8 31.39 -18.72 6.25
C ALA A 8 31.82 -17.37 5.67
N ILE A 9 33.03 -17.28 5.10
CA ILE A 9 33.57 -16.09 4.42
C ILE A 9 32.74 -15.76 3.18
N MET A 10 32.27 -16.77 2.42
CA MET A 10 31.47 -16.54 1.21
C MET A 10 30.04 -16.10 1.56
N ARG A 11 29.48 -16.60 2.68
CA ARG A 11 28.18 -16.13 3.21
C ARG A 11 28.25 -14.68 3.71
N LEU A 12 29.35 -14.32 4.39
CA LEU A 12 29.56 -12.96 4.88
C LEU A 12 29.79 -11.97 3.71
N SER A 13 30.51 -12.38 2.68
CA SER A 13 30.72 -11.59 1.48
C SER A 13 29.42 -11.35 0.69
N LEU A 14 28.54 -12.36 0.61
CA LEU A 14 27.25 -12.26 -0.06
C LEU A 14 26.29 -11.33 0.72
N LEU A 15 26.27 -11.42 2.05
CA LEU A 15 25.49 -10.53 2.92
C LEU A 15 25.96 -9.08 2.82
N LEU A 16 27.27 -8.85 2.77
CA LEU A 16 27.85 -7.51 2.58
C LEU A 16 27.57 -6.95 1.19
N LEU A 17 27.54 -7.81 0.14
CA LEU A 17 27.20 -7.39 -1.22
C LEU A 17 25.73 -6.99 -1.35
N VAL A 18 24.81 -7.77 -0.73
CA VAL A 18 23.38 -7.45 -0.70
C VAL A 18 23.13 -6.18 0.10
N ALA A 19 23.78 -6.00 1.24
CA ALA A 19 23.69 -4.77 2.04
C ALA A 19 24.25 -3.54 1.29
N ALA A 20 25.34 -3.71 0.51
CA ALA A 20 25.93 -2.64 -0.29
C ALA A 20 25.07 -2.25 -1.51
N LEU A 21 24.34 -3.20 -2.12
CA LEU A 21 23.38 -2.92 -3.19
C LEU A 21 22.15 -2.17 -2.66
N SER A 22 21.63 -2.57 -1.50
CA SER A 22 20.54 -1.86 -0.84
C SER A 22 20.93 -0.44 -0.41
N ALA A 23 22.16 -0.26 0.10
CA ALA A 23 22.70 1.04 0.47
C ALA A 23 22.93 1.97 -0.74
N ARG A 24 23.23 1.41 -1.92
CA ARG A 24 23.39 2.23 -3.14
C ARG A 24 22.06 2.77 -3.66
N ALA A 25 20.99 2.01 -3.60
CA ALA A 25 19.66 2.50 -3.98
C ALA A 25 19.15 3.57 -2.99
N ALA A 26 19.28 3.34 -1.68
CA ALA A 26 18.92 4.32 -0.65
C ALA A 26 19.79 5.60 -0.70
N GLY A 27 21.03 5.51 -1.16
CA GLY A 27 21.93 6.68 -1.33
C GLY A 27 21.55 7.62 -2.48
N ALA A 28 20.65 7.21 -3.37
CA ALA A 28 20.17 8.03 -4.48
C ALA A 28 18.96 8.90 -4.10
N LEU A 29 18.20 8.52 -3.06
CA LEU A 29 17.04 9.28 -2.58
C LEU A 29 17.46 10.30 -1.50
N LYS A 30 16.82 11.49 -1.52
CA LYS A 30 17.07 12.56 -0.57
C LYS A 30 15.77 13.21 -0.13
N PRO A 31 15.65 13.65 1.13
CA PRO A 31 14.49 14.40 1.58
C PRO A 31 14.25 15.70 0.81
N ASP A 32 15.35 16.38 0.41
CA ASP A 32 15.37 17.68 -0.28
C ASP A 32 15.60 17.56 -1.80
N PHE A 33 15.29 16.42 -2.40
CA PHE A 33 15.62 16.10 -3.80
C PHE A 33 15.13 17.16 -4.80
N TYR A 34 13.95 17.71 -4.59
CA TYR A 34 13.34 18.72 -5.46
C TYR A 34 13.64 20.17 -5.06
N SER A 35 14.44 20.42 -4.03
CA SER A 35 14.70 21.77 -3.51
C SER A 35 15.18 22.78 -4.56
N GLN A 36 15.91 22.34 -5.58
CA GLN A 36 16.40 23.18 -6.67
C GLN A 36 15.54 23.08 -7.93
N SER A 37 15.06 21.89 -8.28
CA SER A 37 14.39 21.63 -9.56
C SER A 37 12.89 21.90 -9.53
N CYS A 38 12.23 21.76 -8.37
CA CYS A 38 10.82 22.06 -8.14
C CYS A 38 10.57 22.40 -6.66
N PRO A 39 11.00 23.59 -6.18
CA PRO A 39 10.98 23.95 -4.74
C PRO A 39 9.58 23.92 -4.10
N ARG A 40 8.53 24.00 -4.90
CA ARG A 40 7.12 23.99 -4.45
C ARG A 40 6.48 22.62 -4.50
N ALA A 41 7.20 21.56 -4.89
CA ALA A 41 6.61 20.23 -5.14
C ALA A 41 5.81 19.72 -3.95
N GLU A 42 6.40 19.63 -2.77
CA GLU A 42 5.73 19.13 -1.56
C GLU A 42 4.50 19.96 -1.19
N ARG A 43 4.60 21.29 -1.32
CA ARG A 43 3.48 22.19 -1.03
C ARG A 43 2.32 21.99 -2.00
N ILE A 44 2.59 21.86 -3.29
CA ILE A 44 1.57 21.63 -4.32
C ILE A 44 0.83 20.31 -4.05
N ILE A 45 1.58 19.25 -3.75
CA ILE A 45 1.00 17.94 -3.40
C ILE A 45 0.11 18.09 -2.14
N ALA A 46 0.61 18.74 -1.09
CA ALA A 46 -0.14 18.95 0.15
C ALA A 46 -1.44 19.73 -0.08
N GLU A 47 -1.42 20.80 -0.88
CA GLU A 47 -2.59 21.61 -1.21
C GLU A 47 -3.66 20.79 -1.98
N VAL A 48 -3.23 19.96 -2.93
CA VAL A 48 -4.14 19.06 -3.67
C VAL A 48 -4.73 18.01 -2.73
N MET A 49 -3.90 17.36 -1.90
CA MET A 49 -4.37 16.35 -0.95
C MET A 49 -5.34 16.94 0.08
N GLN A 50 -5.07 18.15 0.57
CA GLN A 50 -5.97 18.86 1.47
C GLN A 50 -7.33 19.09 0.82
N THR A 51 -7.35 19.59 -0.39
CA THR A 51 -8.59 19.86 -1.14
C THR A 51 -9.38 18.57 -1.35
N LYS A 52 -8.71 17.50 -1.71
CA LYS A 52 -9.34 16.19 -1.94
C LYS A 52 -9.90 15.60 -0.64
N GLN A 53 -9.13 15.62 0.45
CA GLN A 53 -9.56 15.11 1.76
C GLN A 53 -10.75 15.88 2.34
N MET A 54 -10.80 17.21 2.14
CA MET A 54 -11.95 18.01 2.56
C MET A 54 -13.22 17.69 1.74
N ALA A 55 -13.05 17.40 0.44
CA ALA A 55 -14.17 17.06 -0.44
C ALA A 55 -14.65 15.60 -0.23
N ASN A 56 -13.73 14.70 0.05
CA ASN A 56 -14.00 13.28 0.29
C ASN A 56 -13.17 12.75 1.48
N PRO A 57 -13.78 12.54 2.65
CA PRO A 57 -13.06 12.06 3.85
C PRO A 57 -12.40 10.68 3.71
N THR A 58 -12.75 9.89 2.69
CA THR A 58 -12.15 8.56 2.45
C THR A 58 -10.87 8.62 1.60
N THR A 59 -10.50 9.78 1.06
CA THR A 59 -9.30 9.97 0.23
C THR A 59 -8.04 9.48 0.94
N ALA A 60 -7.87 9.78 2.24
CA ALA A 60 -6.69 9.37 3.00
C ALA A 60 -6.51 7.84 3.02
N ALA A 61 -7.59 7.11 3.35
CA ALA A 61 -7.57 5.65 3.35
C ALA A 61 -7.26 5.08 1.96
N GLY A 62 -7.89 5.64 0.93
CA GLY A 62 -7.68 5.22 -0.45
C GLY A 62 -6.25 5.41 -0.93
N VAL A 63 -5.67 6.60 -0.73
CA VAL A 63 -4.30 6.89 -1.17
C VAL A 63 -3.27 6.07 -0.38
N LEU A 64 -3.46 5.90 0.94
CA LEU A 64 -2.59 5.06 1.76
C LEU A 64 -2.61 3.61 1.27
N ARG A 65 -3.78 3.08 0.91
CA ARG A 65 -3.91 1.73 0.36
C ARG A 65 -3.28 1.62 -1.03
N VAL A 66 -3.49 2.57 -1.94
CA VAL A 66 -2.85 2.58 -3.26
C VAL A 66 -1.32 2.62 -3.11
N PHE A 67 -0.79 3.40 -2.17
CA PHE A 67 0.65 3.43 -1.88
C PHE A 67 1.18 2.08 -1.41
N PHE A 68 0.45 1.38 -0.50
CA PHE A 68 0.85 0.04 -0.07
C PHE A 68 0.82 -0.95 -1.22
N HIS A 69 -0.24 -0.94 -2.04
CA HIS A 69 -0.38 -1.82 -3.20
C HIS A 69 0.75 -1.59 -4.23
N ASP A 70 1.11 -0.32 -4.49
CA ASP A 70 2.26 0.01 -5.34
C ASP A 70 3.55 -0.57 -4.77
N CYS A 71 3.90 -0.16 -3.55
CA CYS A 71 5.18 -0.51 -2.94
C CYS A 71 5.36 -2.00 -2.71
N PHE A 72 4.30 -2.70 -2.31
CA PHE A 72 4.38 -4.11 -1.96
C PHE A 72 4.44 -5.04 -3.18
N VAL A 73 4.10 -4.53 -4.37
CA VAL A 73 4.20 -5.24 -5.66
C VAL A 73 5.42 -4.73 -6.41
N SER A 74 6.52 -5.48 -6.34
CA SER A 74 7.78 -5.20 -7.07
C SER A 74 8.50 -3.89 -6.69
N GLY A 75 7.91 -3.01 -5.88
CA GLY A 75 8.54 -1.80 -5.34
C GLY A 75 7.76 -0.51 -5.58
N CYS A 76 8.13 0.56 -4.85
CA CYS A 76 7.49 1.87 -4.94
C CYS A 76 7.87 2.59 -6.23
N ASP A 77 7.19 2.30 -7.33
CA ASP A 77 7.53 2.78 -8.68
C ASP A 77 6.32 3.25 -9.51
N ALA A 78 5.17 3.42 -8.85
CA ALA A 78 3.92 3.88 -9.45
C ALA A 78 3.38 2.98 -10.58
N SER A 79 3.75 1.69 -10.62
CA SER A 79 3.26 0.74 -11.62
C SER A 79 1.76 0.49 -11.49
N VAL A 80 1.20 0.55 -10.28
CA VAL A 80 -0.24 0.41 -10.00
C VAL A 80 -1.08 1.52 -10.66
N LEU A 81 -0.49 2.68 -10.95
CA LEU A 81 -1.21 3.81 -11.54
C LEU A 81 -1.42 3.68 -13.05
N ILE A 82 -0.74 2.76 -13.72
CA ILE A 82 -0.85 2.56 -15.17
C ILE A 82 -2.25 2.05 -15.51
N ALA A 83 -2.96 2.81 -16.33
CA ALA A 83 -4.25 2.40 -16.86
C ALA A 83 -4.08 1.29 -17.89
N SER A 84 -4.96 0.30 -17.83
CA SER A 84 -5.04 -0.74 -18.84
C SER A 84 -5.55 -0.19 -20.16
N THR A 85 -5.08 -0.78 -21.23
CA THR A 85 -5.56 -0.52 -22.59
C THR A 85 -6.17 -1.79 -23.20
N GLN A 86 -6.80 -1.66 -24.35
CA GLN A 86 -7.30 -2.83 -25.08
C GLN A 86 -6.20 -3.88 -25.39
N PHE A 87 -4.95 -3.42 -25.52
CA PHE A 87 -3.83 -4.25 -25.95
C PHE A 87 -2.84 -4.58 -24.82
N GLN A 88 -2.92 -3.89 -23.71
CA GLN A 88 -1.99 -4.05 -22.60
C GLN A 88 -2.74 -3.97 -21.27
N LYS A 89 -2.73 -5.07 -20.52
CA LYS A 89 -3.22 -5.14 -19.16
C LYS A 89 -2.16 -4.64 -18.19
N SER A 90 -2.60 -4.11 -17.06
CA SER A 90 -1.74 -3.56 -16.00
C SER A 90 -2.13 -4.13 -14.63
N GLU A 91 -1.40 -3.77 -13.59
CA GLU A 91 -1.73 -4.09 -12.21
C GLU A 91 -3.14 -3.63 -11.81
N HIS A 92 -3.66 -2.60 -12.45
CA HIS A 92 -5.02 -2.11 -12.23
C HIS A 92 -6.10 -3.17 -12.53
N ASP A 93 -5.82 -4.13 -13.42
CA ASP A 93 -6.74 -5.23 -13.77
C ASP A 93 -6.63 -6.45 -12.84
N ALA A 94 -5.67 -6.50 -11.92
CA ALA A 94 -5.58 -7.57 -10.95
C ALA A 94 -6.82 -7.59 -10.04
N GLU A 95 -7.34 -8.76 -9.72
CA GLU A 95 -8.59 -8.91 -8.97
C GLU A 95 -8.55 -8.15 -7.62
N ILE A 96 -7.43 -8.27 -6.90
CA ILE A 96 -7.24 -7.61 -5.61
C ILE A 96 -7.24 -6.07 -5.73
N ASN A 97 -6.90 -5.53 -6.90
CA ASN A 97 -6.84 -4.09 -7.17
C ASN A 97 -8.19 -3.51 -7.63
N HIS A 98 -9.18 -4.33 -8.03
CA HIS A 98 -10.49 -3.84 -8.46
C HIS A 98 -11.23 -3.04 -7.38
N SER A 99 -10.89 -3.24 -6.10
CA SER A 99 -11.47 -2.52 -4.97
C SER A 99 -10.70 -1.25 -4.58
N LEU A 100 -9.63 -0.89 -5.32
CA LEU A 100 -8.94 0.38 -5.09
C LEU A 100 -9.84 1.55 -5.53
N PRO A 101 -9.99 2.59 -4.70
CA PRO A 101 -10.93 3.66 -4.99
C PRO A 101 -10.41 4.60 -6.09
N GLY A 102 -11.24 4.86 -7.11
CA GLY A 102 -10.91 5.79 -8.20
C GLY A 102 -10.58 7.21 -7.71
N ASP A 103 -11.13 7.63 -6.56
CA ASP A 103 -10.81 8.91 -5.92
C ASP A 103 -9.33 9.04 -5.55
N ALA A 104 -8.68 7.96 -5.12
CA ALA A 104 -7.25 7.95 -4.79
C ALA A 104 -6.38 8.12 -6.05
N PHE A 105 -6.74 7.48 -7.15
CA PHE A 105 -6.06 7.68 -8.44
C PHE A 105 -6.23 9.12 -8.94
N ASP A 106 -7.46 9.66 -8.88
CA ASP A 106 -7.76 11.06 -9.24
C ASP A 106 -6.94 12.05 -8.40
N ALA A 107 -6.76 11.80 -7.10
CA ALA A 107 -5.94 12.64 -6.23
C ALA A 107 -4.49 12.73 -6.73
N VAL A 108 -3.87 11.60 -7.08
CA VAL A 108 -2.50 11.54 -7.61
C VAL A 108 -2.41 12.21 -8.97
N VAL A 109 -3.38 11.95 -9.87
CA VAL A 109 -3.43 12.57 -11.21
C VAL A 109 -3.55 14.09 -11.10
N ARG A 110 -4.39 14.62 -10.22
CA ARG A 110 -4.52 16.09 -9.99
C ARG A 110 -3.22 16.68 -9.46
N ALA A 111 -2.55 16.02 -8.52
CA ALA A 111 -1.25 16.48 -8.04
C ALA A 111 -0.21 16.51 -9.17
N LYS A 112 -0.19 15.47 -10.01
CA LYS A 112 0.69 15.42 -11.19
C LYS A 112 0.42 16.55 -12.17
N LEU A 113 -0.85 16.79 -12.50
CA LEU A 113 -1.24 17.90 -13.40
C LEU A 113 -0.77 19.27 -12.86
N ALA A 114 -0.97 19.52 -11.58
CA ALA A 114 -0.52 20.76 -10.94
C ALA A 114 1.03 20.91 -10.98
N LEU A 115 1.74 19.82 -10.78
CA LEU A 115 3.21 19.79 -10.85
C LEU A 115 3.73 19.95 -12.27
N GLU A 116 3.07 19.39 -13.28
CA GLU A 116 3.47 19.58 -14.70
C GLU A 116 3.27 21.03 -15.17
N LEU A 117 2.36 21.79 -14.55
CA LEU A 117 2.23 23.22 -14.81
C LEU A 117 3.34 24.05 -14.15
N GLU A 118 3.86 23.63 -13.00
CA GLU A 118 4.91 24.34 -12.24
C GLU A 118 6.32 23.96 -12.69
N CYS A 119 6.60 22.68 -12.82
CA CYS A 119 7.91 22.11 -13.12
C CYS A 119 7.77 20.88 -14.05
N PRO A 120 7.55 21.07 -15.35
CA PRO A 120 7.24 20.00 -16.29
C PRO A 120 8.31 18.91 -16.33
N GLY A 121 7.92 17.63 -16.23
CA GLY A 121 8.82 16.48 -16.35
C GLY A 121 9.82 16.31 -15.22
N VAL A 122 9.58 16.92 -14.05
CA VAL A 122 10.52 16.91 -12.91
C VAL A 122 10.14 15.91 -11.85
N VAL A 123 8.87 15.88 -11.40
CA VAL A 123 8.41 15.08 -10.26
C VAL A 123 7.80 13.77 -10.74
N SER A 124 8.30 12.64 -10.23
CA SER A 124 7.78 11.31 -10.57
C SER A 124 6.43 11.03 -9.91
N CYS A 125 5.63 10.16 -10.51
CA CYS A 125 4.37 9.69 -9.93
C CYS A 125 4.58 8.87 -8.66
N ALA A 126 5.69 8.13 -8.58
CA ALA A 126 6.10 7.37 -7.39
C ALA A 126 6.38 8.30 -6.20
N ASP A 127 7.06 9.42 -6.41
CA ASP A 127 7.30 10.41 -5.35
C ASP A 127 6.01 11.15 -4.98
N ILE A 128 5.13 11.44 -5.95
CA ILE A 128 3.81 12.05 -5.66
C ILE A 128 3.00 11.12 -4.75
N LEU A 129 2.94 9.83 -5.07
CA LEU A 129 2.16 8.85 -4.30
C LEU A 129 2.72 8.68 -2.88
N ALA A 130 4.05 8.61 -2.74
CA ALA A 130 4.71 8.53 -1.44
C ALA A 130 4.44 9.77 -0.57
N LEU A 131 4.60 10.97 -1.12
CA LEU A 131 4.32 12.22 -0.42
C LEU A 131 2.84 12.37 -0.08
N ALA A 132 1.94 12.04 -1.01
CA ALA A 132 0.49 12.10 -0.80
C ALA A 132 0.07 11.22 0.37
N SER A 133 0.60 9.98 0.49
CA SER A 133 0.29 9.09 1.59
C SER A 133 0.74 9.67 2.94
N GLY A 134 1.96 10.22 3.03
CA GLY A 134 2.48 10.83 4.25
C GLY A 134 1.73 12.09 4.68
N VAL A 135 1.36 12.95 3.72
CA VAL A 135 0.54 14.14 3.97
C VAL A 135 -0.81 13.73 4.54
N LEU A 136 -1.49 12.76 3.93
CA LEU A 136 -2.83 12.34 4.33
C LEU A 136 -2.84 11.59 5.68
N VAL A 137 -1.83 10.77 5.97
CA VAL A 137 -1.64 10.17 7.31
C VAL A 137 -1.53 11.27 8.36
N THR A 138 -0.71 12.30 8.13
CA THR A 138 -0.56 13.42 9.05
C THR A 138 -1.85 14.24 9.21
N MET A 139 -2.57 14.49 8.13
CA MET A 139 -3.83 15.24 8.15
C MET A 139 -4.93 14.54 8.94
N THR A 140 -4.93 13.21 8.98
CA THR A 140 -5.91 12.41 9.73
C THR A 140 -5.51 12.15 11.18
N GLY A 141 -4.35 12.66 11.64
CA GLY A 141 -3.89 12.57 13.02
C GLY A 141 -2.72 11.63 13.26
N GLY A 142 -2.22 10.97 12.22
CA GLY A 142 -1.09 10.05 12.28
C GLY A 142 0.28 10.74 12.37
N PRO A 143 1.35 9.95 12.49
CA PRO A 143 2.70 10.46 12.65
C PRO A 143 3.24 11.08 11.36
N ARG A 144 4.15 12.04 11.52
CA ARG A 144 5.07 12.43 10.45
C ARG A 144 6.24 11.46 10.42
N TYR A 145 6.67 11.08 9.22
CA TYR A 145 7.86 10.26 9.00
C TYR A 145 8.65 10.76 7.79
N PRO A 146 9.97 10.50 7.71
CA PRO A 146 10.78 10.88 6.56
C PRO A 146 10.31 10.18 5.29
N ILE A 147 10.32 10.91 4.17
CA ILE A 147 10.03 10.36 2.84
C ILE A 147 11.15 10.82 1.91
N PRO A 148 12.22 10.02 1.77
CA PRO A 148 13.27 10.32 0.81
C PRO A 148 12.71 10.30 -0.62
N LEU A 149 13.11 11.26 -1.46
CA LEU A 149 12.58 11.53 -2.80
C LEU A 149 13.65 11.26 -3.87
N GLY A 150 13.23 11.15 -5.12
CA GLY A 150 14.09 10.87 -6.26
C GLY A 150 13.80 9.55 -6.94
N ARG A 151 12.65 8.94 -6.67
CA ARG A 151 12.16 7.73 -7.36
C ARG A 151 11.92 8.01 -8.83
N LYS A 152 12.04 6.97 -9.62
CA LYS A 152 11.56 6.91 -11.00
C LYS A 152 10.34 6.02 -11.10
N ASP A 153 9.51 6.32 -12.08
CA ASP A 153 8.32 5.56 -12.40
C ASP A 153 8.68 4.31 -13.21
N SER A 154 7.98 3.20 -12.99
CA SER A 154 8.19 1.94 -13.68
C SER A 154 7.95 2.06 -15.21
N LEU A 155 8.67 1.26 -15.96
CA LEU A 155 8.50 1.06 -17.42
C LEU A 155 7.60 -0.16 -17.72
N SER A 156 7.08 -0.82 -16.69
CA SER A 156 6.22 -2.01 -16.81
C SER A 156 5.18 -2.04 -15.69
N SER A 157 4.08 -2.75 -15.93
CA SER A 157 3.04 -3.03 -14.94
C SER A 157 2.47 -4.42 -15.24
N SER A 158 2.39 -5.29 -14.25
CA SER A 158 2.01 -6.71 -14.41
C SER A 158 0.60 -6.96 -13.89
N PRO A 159 -0.34 -7.46 -14.72
CA PRO A 159 -1.72 -7.70 -14.28
C PRO A 159 -1.86 -8.87 -13.29
N THR A 160 -0.82 -9.67 -13.09
CA THR A 160 -0.87 -10.89 -12.25
C THR A 160 -0.02 -10.79 -10.98
N ALA A 161 0.92 -9.86 -10.92
CA ALA A 161 1.80 -9.72 -9.77
C ALA A 161 1.05 -9.35 -8.49
N PRO A 162 0.04 -8.43 -8.49
CA PRO A 162 -0.67 -8.06 -7.28
C PRO A 162 -1.37 -9.23 -6.58
N ASP A 163 -2.01 -10.13 -7.34
CA ASP A 163 -2.74 -11.28 -6.77
C ASP A 163 -1.81 -12.31 -6.09
N VAL A 164 -0.50 -12.27 -6.42
CA VAL A 164 0.52 -13.15 -5.82
C VAL A 164 1.28 -12.46 -4.69
N GLU A 165 1.57 -11.16 -4.84
CA GLU A 165 2.47 -10.41 -3.96
C GLU A 165 1.76 -9.65 -2.83
N LEU A 166 0.46 -9.39 -2.94
CA LEU A 166 -0.31 -8.71 -1.90
C LEU A 166 -0.93 -9.68 -0.90
N PRO A 167 -1.07 -9.29 0.37
CA PRO A 167 -1.79 -10.06 1.37
C PRO A 167 -3.30 -10.07 1.09
N HIS A 168 -3.90 -11.26 1.09
CA HIS A 168 -5.35 -11.40 1.04
C HIS A 168 -5.97 -11.40 2.43
N SER A 169 -7.24 -10.97 2.52
CA SER A 169 -7.99 -10.81 3.77
C SER A 169 -8.17 -12.09 4.61
N ASN A 170 -7.96 -13.25 3.99
CA ASN A 170 -8.11 -14.57 4.59
C ASN A 170 -6.78 -15.32 4.82
N PHE A 171 -5.62 -14.65 4.68
CA PHE A 171 -4.33 -15.29 4.91
C PHE A 171 -4.13 -15.57 6.40
N THR A 172 -3.47 -16.73 6.68
CA THR A 172 -3.03 -17.07 8.03
C THR A 172 -1.81 -16.23 8.43
N MET A 173 -1.57 -16.10 9.73
CA MET A 173 -0.40 -15.36 10.24
C MET A 173 0.92 -15.95 9.74
N ASP A 174 1.05 -17.27 9.60
CA ASP A 174 2.24 -17.87 9.00
C ASP A 174 2.50 -17.37 7.58
N ARG A 175 1.43 -17.28 6.77
CA ARG A 175 1.54 -16.78 5.40
C ARG A 175 1.91 -15.30 5.37
N LEU A 176 1.31 -14.49 6.23
CA LEU A 176 1.62 -13.06 6.35
C LEU A 176 3.07 -12.85 6.78
N ILE A 177 3.55 -13.53 7.83
CA ILE A 177 4.94 -13.43 8.30
C ILE A 177 5.91 -13.86 7.21
N GLN A 178 5.61 -14.95 6.49
CA GLN A 178 6.45 -15.41 5.38
C GLN A 178 6.52 -14.36 4.26
N MET A 179 5.39 -13.78 3.87
CA MET A 179 5.30 -12.81 2.78
C MET A 179 6.03 -11.51 3.11
N PHE A 180 5.79 -10.96 4.30
CA PHE A 180 6.48 -9.76 4.77
C PHE A 180 7.97 -10.01 4.98
N GLY A 181 8.33 -11.17 5.56
CA GLY A 181 9.73 -11.58 5.76
C GLY A 181 10.50 -11.74 4.44
N ALA A 182 9.87 -12.26 3.39
CA ALA A 182 10.47 -12.37 2.05
C ALA A 182 10.81 -11.00 1.46
N LYS A 183 10.09 -9.95 1.85
CA LYS A 183 10.35 -8.55 1.48
C LYS A 183 11.23 -7.80 2.51
N GLY A 184 11.75 -8.52 3.51
CA GLY A 184 12.66 -7.99 4.53
C GLY A 184 11.96 -7.30 5.71
N PHE A 185 10.64 -7.38 5.84
CA PHE A 185 9.90 -6.81 6.97
C PHE A 185 9.85 -7.79 8.15
N THR A 186 10.00 -7.25 9.35
CA THR A 186 9.87 -7.99 10.61
C THR A 186 8.40 -8.19 11.00
N VAL A 187 8.13 -9.06 11.98
CA VAL A 187 6.79 -9.22 12.57
C VAL A 187 6.29 -7.90 13.19
N GLN A 188 7.17 -7.14 13.83
CA GLN A 188 6.83 -5.83 14.40
C GLN A 188 6.40 -4.84 13.31
N GLU A 189 7.12 -4.78 12.19
CA GLU A 189 6.76 -3.92 11.06
C GLU A 189 5.47 -4.36 10.37
N LEU A 190 5.21 -5.69 10.27
CA LEU A 190 3.93 -6.23 9.80
C LEU A 190 2.78 -5.71 10.67
N VAL A 191 2.87 -5.87 12.01
CA VAL A 191 1.82 -5.44 12.94
C VAL A 191 1.65 -3.92 12.88
N ALA A 192 2.75 -3.16 12.84
CA ALA A 192 2.69 -1.70 12.74
C ALA A 192 2.01 -1.24 11.45
N LEU A 193 2.36 -1.82 10.29
CA LEU A 193 1.75 -1.49 9.00
C LEU A 193 0.26 -1.88 8.94
N SER A 194 -0.13 -3.00 9.57
CA SER A 194 -1.55 -3.38 9.68
C SER A 194 -2.37 -2.32 10.43
N GLY A 195 -1.74 -1.52 11.31
CA GLY A 195 -2.37 -0.37 11.96
C GLY A 195 -2.90 0.70 11.00
N ALA A 196 -2.54 0.67 9.71
CA ALA A 196 -3.17 1.50 8.68
C ALA A 196 -4.67 1.24 8.54
N HIS A 197 -5.16 0.07 8.97
CA HIS A 197 -6.59 -0.27 9.04
C HIS A 197 -7.36 0.56 10.09
N THR A 198 -6.72 1.44 10.85
CA THR A 198 -7.42 2.49 11.62
C THR A 198 -8.17 3.46 10.70
N LEU A 199 -7.85 3.49 9.40
CA LEU A 199 -8.57 4.25 8.36
C LEU A 199 -9.28 3.34 7.37
N GLY A 200 -10.39 3.83 6.82
CA GLY A 200 -11.05 3.22 5.68
C GLY A 200 -12.04 2.12 6.02
N PHE A 201 -12.37 1.36 4.99
CA PHE A 201 -13.40 0.33 5.05
C PHE A 201 -13.05 -0.86 4.15
N SER A 202 -13.66 -2.01 4.43
CA SER A 202 -13.58 -3.21 3.60
C SER A 202 -14.96 -3.61 3.10
N HIS A 203 -15.02 -4.08 1.84
CA HIS A 203 -16.26 -4.60 1.28
C HIS A 203 -16.68 -5.87 2.00
N CYS A 204 -17.99 -6.06 2.19
CA CYS A 204 -18.52 -7.19 2.94
C CYS A 204 -18.06 -8.55 2.42
N LYS A 205 -17.79 -8.68 1.12
CA LYS A 205 -17.25 -9.93 0.54
C LYS A 205 -15.91 -10.36 1.15
N GLU A 206 -15.11 -9.43 1.67
CA GLU A 206 -13.77 -9.70 2.22
C GLU A 206 -13.79 -10.35 3.61
N PHE A 207 -14.96 -10.33 4.29
CA PHE A 207 -15.14 -10.90 5.62
C PHE A 207 -16.51 -11.61 5.82
N ALA A 208 -17.26 -11.86 4.73
CA ALA A 208 -18.54 -12.52 4.79
C ALA A 208 -18.47 -13.94 5.36
N ASP A 209 -17.35 -14.63 5.19
CA ASP A 209 -17.07 -15.95 5.75
C ASP A 209 -17.01 -15.93 7.29
N ARG A 210 -16.67 -14.78 7.90
CA ARG A 210 -16.75 -14.59 9.35
C ARG A 210 -18.17 -14.33 9.87
N LEU A 211 -19.06 -13.87 9.00
CA LEU A 211 -20.41 -13.46 9.36
C LEU A 211 -21.48 -14.53 9.12
N TYR A 212 -21.23 -15.44 8.17
CA TYR A 212 -22.26 -16.38 7.73
C TYR A 212 -21.72 -17.81 7.65
N ASN A 213 -22.34 -18.72 8.44
CA ASN A 213 -21.97 -20.14 8.44
C ASN A 213 -20.46 -20.36 8.69
N PHE A 214 -19.89 -19.60 9.61
CA PHE A 214 -18.46 -19.69 9.94
C PHE A 214 -18.08 -21.13 10.31
N ARG A 215 -16.97 -21.61 9.78
CA ARG A 215 -16.45 -22.94 10.04
C ARG A 215 -15.03 -22.85 10.54
N ASN A 216 -14.82 -23.12 11.82
CA ASN A 216 -13.49 -23.46 12.29
C ASN A 216 -13.01 -24.74 11.56
N LYS A 217 -11.70 -24.85 11.33
CA LYS A 217 -11.06 -25.96 10.58
C LYS A 217 -11.68 -27.33 10.94
N GLY A 218 -12.65 -27.79 10.15
CA GLY A 218 -13.35 -29.08 10.33
C GLY A 218 -14.48 -29.09 11.37
N GLY A 219 -14.87 -27.94 11.94
CA GLY A 219 -15.95 -27.82 12.92
C GLY A 219 -17.37 -27.75 12.35
N LYS A 220 -18.38 -27.80 13.24
CA LYS A 220 -19.77 -27.49 12.87
C LYS A 220 -19.86 -26.01 12.47
N PRO A 221 -20.79 -25.68 11.54
CA PRO A 221 -21.05 -24.30 11.20
C PRO A 221 -21.55 -23.53 12.42
N GLU A 222 -20.92 -22.38 12.68
CA GLU A 222 -21.37 -21.40 13.67
C GLU A 222 -22.10 -20.26 12.93
N PRO A 223 -23.04 -19.56 13.59
CA PRO A 223 -23.77 -18.45 12.96
C PRO A 223 -22.85 -17.30 12.52
N PHE A 224 -21.74 -17.09 13.21
CA PHE A 224 -20.63 -16.18 12.88
C PHE A 224 -19.36 -16.64 13.60
N ASP A 225 -18.23 -16.02 13.30
CA ASP A 225 -16.94 -16.28 13.93
C ASP A 225 -17.03 -16.00 15.46
N PRO A 226 -16.83 -17.02 16.33
CA PRO A 226 -16.96 -16.88 17.77
C PRO A 226 -15.91 -15.97 18.41
N SER A 227 -14.83 -15.61 17.72
CA SER A 227 -13.85 -14.62 18.19
C SER A 227 -14.38 -13.20 18.10
N MET A 228 -15.39 -12.95 17.28
CA MET A 228 -16.02 -11.63 17.16
C MET A 228 -16.92 -11.33 18.36
N ASN A 229 -16.95 -10.05 18.75
CA ASN A 229 -17.97 -9.57 19.68
C ASN A 229 -19.37 -9.85 19.11
N PRO A 230 -20.28 -10.53 19.87
CA PRO A 230 -21.57 -10.97 19.31
C PRO A 230 -22.49 -9.84 18.85
N SER A 231 -22.42 -8.67 19.50
CA SER A 231 -23.23 -7.51 19.09
C SER A 231 -22.67 -6.87 17.80
N TYR A 232 -21.35 -6.84 17.67
CA TYR A 232 -20.67 -6.37 16.48
C TYR A 232 -20.95 -7.29 15.28
N ALA A 233 -20.81 -8.62 15.44
CA ALA A 233 -21.10 -9.59 14.39
C ALA A 233 -22.54 -9.45 13.88
N ARG A 234 -23.54 -9.33 14.77
CA ARG A 234 -24.95 -9.12 14.36
C ARG A 234 -25.15 -7.79 13.62
N GLY A 235 -24.53 -6.69 14.10
CA GLY A 235 -24.58 -5.41 13.41
C GLY A 235 -23.99 -5.49 12.00
N LEU A 236 -22.87 -6.21 11.82
CA LEU A 236 -22.28 -6.44 10.49
C LEU A 236 -23.14 -7.33 9.61
N GLN A 237 -23.81 -8.37 10.16
CA GLN A 237 -24.77 -9.19 9.42
C GLN A 237 -25.92 -8.34 8.86
N ASP A 238 -26.43 -7.37 9.65
CA ASP A 238 -27.46 -6.45 9.19
C ASP A 238 -26.98 -5.52 8.08
N VAL A 239 -25.77 -4.96 8.21
CA VAL A 239 -25.14 -4.11 7.19
C VAL A 239 -24.89 -4.91 5.91
N CYS A 240 -24.34 -6.11 6.02
CA CYS A 240 -23.86 -6.92 4.90
C CYS A 240 -24.94 -7.84 4.29
N LYS A 241 -26.17 -7.83 4.75
CA LYS A 241 -27.21 -8.79 4.35
C LYS A 241 -27.44 -8.93 2.83
N ASP A 242 -27.23 -7.84 2.09
CA ASP A 242 -27.44 -7.78 0.64
C ASP A 242 -26.13 -7.73 -0.17
N TYR A 243 -24.96 -8.03 0.43
CA TYR A 243 -23.65 -7.89 -0.22
C TYR A 243 -23.50 -8.73 -1.52
N LEU A 244 -24.23 -9.81 -1.66
CA LEU A 244 -24.24 -10.61 -2.90
C LEU A 244 -24.97 -9.91 -4.05
N LYS A 245 -25.92 -9.00 -3.74
CA LYS A 245 -26.64 -8.21 -4.73
C LYS A 245 -25.94 -6.89 -5.02
N ASP A 246 -25.33 -6.30 -4.01
CA ASP A 246 -24.57 -5.07 -4.09
C ASP A 246 -23.15 -5.26 -3.50
N PRO A 247 -22.16 -5.54 -4.34
CA PRO A 247 -20.79 -5.78 -3.91
C PRO A 247 -20.08 -4.54 -3.35
N THR A 248 -20.71 -3.36 -3.44
CA THR A 248 -20.16 -2.11 -2.92
C THR A 248 -20.44 -1.91 -1.42
N ILE A 249 -21.32 -2.71 -0.83
CA ILE A 249 -21.59 -2.64 0.61
C ILE A 249 -20.31 -2.94 1.39
N ALA A 250 -19.99 -2.07 2.33
CA ALA A 250 -18.74 -2.09 3.10
C ALA A 250 -18.97 -1.72 4.56
N ALA A 251 -18.02 -2.08 5.42
CA ALA A 251 -17.97 -1.65 6.82
C ALA A 251 -16.61 -1.03 7.14
N PHE A 252 -16.57 -0.11 8.11
CA PHE A 252 -15.33 0.49 8.56
C PHE A 252 -14.41 -0.54 9.23
N ASN A 253 -13.12 -0.46 8.91
CA ASN A 253 -12.10 -1.30 9.57
C ASN A 253 -11.96 -0.93 11.04
N ASP A 254 -12.03 0.36 11.36
CA ASP A 254 -12.12 0.87 12.72
C ASP A 254 -13.54 1.42 12.95
N ILE A 255 -14.35 0.67 13.70
CA ILE A 255 -15.75 1.05 13.99
C ILE A 255 -15.84 2.24 14.97
N MET A 256 -14.81 2.50 15.78
CA MET A 256 -14.85 3.52 16.83
C MET A 256 -14.40 4.90 16.33
N THR A 257 -13.32 4.96 15.55
CA THR A 257 -12.74 6.23 15.06
C THR A 257 -12.39 6.17 13.55
N PRO A 258 -13.34 5.82 12.66
CA PRO A 258 -13.04 5.41 11.26
C PRO A 258 -12.40 6.47 10.37
N GLY A 259 -12.46 7.74 10.76
CA GLY A 259 -11.86 8.86 10.01
C GLY A 259 -10.61 9.44 10.67
N LYS A 260 -10.09 8.81 11.72
CA LYS A 260 -8.95 9.32 12.50
C LYS A 260 -7.83 8.30 12.52
N PHE A 261 -6.63 8.73 12.16
CA PHE A 261 -5.45 7.89 12.31
C PHE A 261 -5.01 7.88 13.78
N ASP A 262 -5.34 6.81 14.50
CA ASP A 262 -4.97 6.63 15.90
C ASP A 262 -4.73 5.13 16.22
N ASN A 263 -4.59 4.78 17.49
CA ASN A 263 -4.37 3.39 17.89
C ASN A 263 -5.65 2.61 18.20
N MET A 264 -6.82 3.17 17.91
CA MET A 264 -8.10 2.54 18.26
C MET A 264 -8.30 1.20 17.54
N TYR A 265 -7.75 1.05 16.34
CA TYR A 265 -7.70 -0.24 15.64
C TYR A 265 -7.18 -1.37 16.56
N PHE A 266 -6.05 -1.17 17.24
CA PHE A 266 -5.49 -2.19 18.14
C PHE A 266 -6.35 -2.41 19.39
N VAL A 267 -6.95 -1.35 19.93
CA VAL A 267 -7.91 -1.45 21.04
C VAL A 267 -9.16 -2.25 20.60
N ASN A 268 -9.59 -2.08 19.37
CA ASN A 268 -10.71 -2.82 18.80
C ASN A 268 -10.41 -4.31 18.65
N LEU A 269 -9.18 -4.70 18.24
CA LEU A 269 -8.77 -6.11 18.16
C LEU A 269 -8.90 -6.81 19.52
N GLU A 270 -8.48 -6.18 20.63
CA GLU A 270 -8.62 -6.72 21.98
C GLU A 270 -10.08 -6.96 22.41
N ARG A 271 -11.02 -6.26 21.77
CA ARG A 271 -12.46 -6.31 22.10
C ARG A 271 -13.27 -7.22 21.17
N GLY A 272 -12.60 -7.94 20.26
CA GLY A 272 -13.24 -8.75 19.23
C GLY A 272 -13.97 -7.91 18.18
N LEU A 273 -13.48 -6.69 17.90
CA LEU A 273 -14.02 -5.78 16.89
C LEU A 273 -13.14 -5.74 15.63
N GLY A 274 -12.20 -6.67 15.47
CA GLY A 274 -11.42 -6.85 14.24
C GLY A 274 -12.33 -7.28 13.10
N LEU A 275 -12.23 -6.57 11.94
CA LEU A 275 -13.13 -6.80 10.82
C LEU A 275 -12.68 -7.97 9.94
N LEU A 276 -11.44 -7.97 9.46
CA LEU A 276 -10.89 -8.99 8.57
C LEU A 276 -10.39 -10.20 9.36
N SER A 277 -10.31 -11.37 8.71
CA SER A 277 -9.69 -12.56 9.32
C SER A 277 -8.23 -12.30 9.67
N THR A 278 -7.50 -11.57 8.84
CA THR A 278 -6.11 -11.16 9.09
C THR A 278 -5.97 -10.21 10.27
N ASP A 279 -6.98 -9.37 10.56
CA ASP A 279 -6.99 -8.51 11.75
C ASP A 279 -7.12 -9.36 13.02
N GLU A 280 -8.01 -10.34 13.02
CA GLU A 280 -8.19 -11.28 14.13
C GLU A 280 -6.95 -12.13 14.38
N GLU A 281 -6.28 -12.58 13.31
CA GLU A 281 -5.02 -13.33 13.40
C GLU A 281 -3.93 -12.54 14.16
N LEU A 282 -3.89 -11.21 14.04
CA LEU A 282 -2.95 -10.38 14.81
C LEU A 282 -3.17 -10.48 16.33
N TRP A 283 -4.40 -10.62 16.75
CA TRP A 283 -4.76 -10.71 18.16
C TRP A 283 -4.61 -12.15 18.70
N THR A 284 -4.89 -13.15 17.91
CA THR A 284 -4.91 -14.55 18.35
C THR A 284 -3.55 -15.24 18.27
N ASP A 285 -2.65 -14.81 17.37
CA ASP A 285 -1.31 -15.39 17.23
C ASP A 285 -0.36 -14.91 18.34
N PRO A 286 0.33 -15.82 19.05
CA PRO A 286 1.22 -15.47 20.16
C PRO A 286 2.43 -14.61 19.76
N ARG A 287 2.81 -14.58 18.48
CA ARG A 287 3.95 -13.79 17.96
C ARG A 287 3.59 -12.32 17.76
N THR A 288 2.32 -12.01 17.49
CA THR A 288 1.82 -10.67 17.18
C THR A 288 1.03 -10.05 18.33
N LYS A 289 0.33 -10.86 19.13
CA LYS A 289 -0.48 -10.41 20.27
C LYS A 289 0.22 -9.43 21.22
N PRO A 290 1.47 -9.65 21.65
CA PRO A 290 2.16 -8.70 22.53
C PRO A 290 2.36 -7.32 21.89
N LEU A 291 2.53 -7.26 20.56
CA LEU A 291 2.65 -6.00 19.80
C LEU A 291 1.30 -5.29 19.71
N VAL A 292 0.21 -6.04 19.47
CA VAL A 292 -1.16 -5.48 19.51
C VAL A 292 -1.42 -4.85 20.88
N GLN A 293 -1.11 -5.54 21.97
CA GLN A 293 -1.26 -5.03 23.34
C GLN A 293 -0.41 -3.77 23.59
N LEU A 294 0.84 -3.78 23.13
CA LEU A 294 1.72 -2.61 23.20
C LEU A 294 1.10 -1.40 22.49
N TYR A 295 0.63 -1.58 21.27
CA TYR A 295 0.09 -0.48 20.48
C TYR A 295 -1.30 -0.04 20.95
N ALA A 296 -2.13 -0.94 21.48
CA ALA A 296 -3.39 -0.60 22.09
C ALA A 296 -3.22 0.29 23.33
N SER A 297 -2.18 0.03 24.13
CA SER A 297 -1.91 0.78 25.38
C SER A 297 -0.99 1.99 25.18
N ASN A 298 -0.22 2.06 24.08
CA ASN A 298 0.78 3.10 23.85
C ASN A 298 0.74 3.64 22.41
N PRO A 299 -0.07 4.69 22.15
CA PRO A 299 -0.16 5.32 20.83
C PRO A 299 1.19 5.83 20.29
N THR A 300 2.08 6.29 21.19
CA THR A 300 3.40 6.79 20.79
C THR A 300 4.29 5.68 20.24
N ALA A 301 4.26 4.48 20.86
CA ALA A 301 4.98 3.32 20.36
C ALA A 301 4.45 2.93 18.97
N PHE A 302 3.12 2.87 18.79
CA PHE A 302 2.51 2.62 17.49
C PHE A 302 2.97 3.62 16.43
N PHE A 303 2.86 4.92 16.71
CA PHE A 303 3.23 5.97 15.75
C PHE A 303 4.71 5.93 15.38
N THR A 304 5.57 5.62 16.36
CA THR A 304 7.02 5.50 16.11
C THR A 304 7.32 4.34 15.17
N ASP A 305 6.75 3.17 15.45
CA ASP A 305 7.01 1.96 14.67
C ASP A 305 6.33 2.01 13.30
N PHE A 306 5.11 2.57 13.22
CA PHE A 306 4.42 2.83 11.96
C PHE A 306 5.23 3.76 11.05
N GLY A 307 5.72 4.90 11.60
CA GLY A 307 6.52 5.84 10.83
C GLY A 307 7.81 5.20 10.28
N ARG A 308 8.51 4.40 11.09
CA ARG A 308 9.71 3.66 10.64
C ARG A 308 9.38 2.60 9.57
N ALA A 309 8.29 1.87 9.76
CA ALA A 309 7.85 0.85 8.80
C ALA A 309 7.41 1.48 7.47
N MET A 310 6.74 2.64 7.49
CA MET A 310 6.35 3.40 6.30
C MET A 310 7.56 4.00 5.58
N GLU A 311 8.54 4.55 6.30
CA GLU A 311 9.81 4.98 5.72
C GLU A 311 10.50 3.82 5.01
N LYS A 312 10.64 2.67 5.67
CA LYS A 312 11.22 1.45 5.10
C LYS A 312 10.43 0.97 3.88
N LEU A 313 9.10 0.93 3.95
CA LEU A 313 8.24 0.57 2.83
C LEU A 313 8.49 1.50 1.65
N SER A 314 8.59 2.81 1.90
CA SER A 314 8.82 3.81 0.86
C SER A 314 10.15 3.64 0.11
N LEU A 315 11.09 2.90 0.67
CA LEU A 315 12.41 2.61 0.08
C LEU A 315 12.47 1.22 -0.60
N TYR A 316 11.40 0.42 -0.49
CA TYR A 316 11.38 -0.93 -1.04
C TYR A 316 11.31 -0.92 -2.56
N GLY A 317 12.23 -1.62 -3.23
CA GLY A 317 12.22 -1.86 -4.67
C GLY A 317 12.26 -0.60 -5.55
N VAL A 318 12.70 0.55 -5.01
CA VAL A 318 12.69 1.84 -5.74
C VAL A 318 13.54 1.81 -7.00
N LYS A 319 13.06 2.44 -8.05
CA LYS A 319 13.80 2.69 -9.29
C LYS A 319 14.47 4.06 -9.21
N THR A 320 15.69 4.16 -9.75
CA THR A 320 16.48 5.39 -9.79
C THR A 320 17.25 5.51 -11.11
N GLY A 321 17.77 6.70 -11.41
CA GLY A 321 18.61 6.90 -12.59
C GLY A 321 17.94 6.46 -13.89
N ALA A 322 18.52 5.46 -14.57
CA ALA A 322 18.05 4.93 -15.84
C ALA A 322 17.07 3.75 -15.73
N ASP A 323 16.77 3.28 -14.50
CA ASP A 323 15.92 2.10 -14.28
C ASP A 323 14.42 2.40 -14.42
N GLY A 324 14.06 3.66 -14.67
CA GLY A 324 12.69 4.12 -14.89
C GLY A 324 12.64 5.49 -15.54
N GLU A 325 11.45 6.04 -15.69
CA GLU A 325 11.20 7.33 -16.30
C GLU A 325 10.57 8.34 -15.29
N ILE A 326 10.38 9.58 -15.71
CA ILE A 326 9.43 10.50 -15.08
C ILE A 326 8.26 10.63 -16.02
N ARG A 327 7.13 10.00 -15.69
CA ARG A 327 5.94 10.06 -16.53
C ARG A 327 5.38 11.48 -16.54
N ARG A 328 4.90 11.89 -17.70
CA ARG A 328 4.14 13.14 -17.85
C ARG A 328 2.70 12.99 -17.37
N ARG A 329 2.18 11.77 -17.45
CA ARG A 329 0.89 11.33 -16.92
C ARG A 329 1.13 10.07 -16.09
N CYS A 330 0.50 9.97 -14.93
CA CYS A 330 0.71 8.79 -14.07
C CYS A 330 0.06 7.52 -14.60
N ASP A 331 -0.96 7.66 -15.43
CA ASP A 331 -1.74 6.57 -16.01
C ASP A 331 -1.19 6.01 -17.34
N ALA A 332 -0.07 6.56 -17.86
CA ALA A 332 0.49 6.14 -19.13
C ALA A 332 2.01 6.29 -19.17
N TYR A 333 2.69 5.39 -19.89
CA TYR A 333 4.10 5.52 -20.19
C TYR A 333 4.36 6.71 -21.14
N ASN A 334 5.53 7.34 -21.06
CA ASN A 334 5.90 8.45 -21.96
C ASN A 334 6.07 7.99 -23.41
N SER A 335 6.69 6.83 -23.62
CA SER A 335 6.69 6.14 -24.90
C SER A 335 5.53 5.18 -24.87
N GLY A 336 4.48 5.42 -25.65
CA GLY A 336 3.43 4.41 -25.83
C GLY A 336 4.07 3.07 -26.20
N PRO A 337 3.39 1.92 -25.95
CA PRO A 337 3.92 0.63 -26.37
C PRO A 337 4.33 0.75 -27.84
N ALA A 338 5.58 0.38 -28.16
CA ALA A 338 6.04 0.32 -29.53
C ALA A 338 5.05 -0.57 -30.29
N ILE A 339 4.21 0.02 -31.12
CA ILE A 339 3.30 -0.74 -31.99
C ILE A 339 4.23 -1.50 -32.92
N PRO A 340 4.32 -2.84 -32.86
CA PRO A 340 5.12 -3.58 -33.81
C PRO A 340 4.54 -3.30 -35.21
N GLY A 341 5.25 -2.50 -36.06
CA GLY A 341 4.81 -2.15 -37.39
C GLY A 341 4.47 -0.68 -37.63
N ALA A 342 4.61 0.24 -36.68
CA ALA A 342 4.56 1.67 -37.00
C ALA A 342 5.82 2.08 -37.74
N PHE A 343 5.68 2.31 -39.04
CA PHE A 343 6.72 2.76 -39.96
C PHE A 343 7.47 3.97 -39.39
N GLY A 344 8.80 3.89 -39.48
CA GLY A 344 9.69 4.98 -39.13
C GLY A 344 9.25 6.28 -39.83
N GLY A 345 9.00 7.32 -39.03
CA GLY A 345 8.65 8.65 -39.50
C GLY A 345 9.77 9.20 -40.38
N GLY A 346 9.53 9.20 -41.66
CA GLY A 346 10.34 9.94 -42.62
C GLY A 346 10.31 11.42 -42.26
N ALA A 347 11.49 12.05 -42.26
CA ALA A 347 11.64 13.48 -42.09
C ALA A 347 10.75 14.23 -43.10
N MET A 348 9.91 15.15 -42.65
CA MET A 348 9.23 16.08 -43.55
C MET A 348 10.26 16.96 -44.26
N PRO A 349 10.16 17.14 -45.56
CA PRO A 349 11.00 18.11 -46.29
C PRO A 349 10.60 19.52 -45.83
N LYS A 350 11.58 20.37 -45.59
CA LYS A 350 11.40 21.81 -45.37
C LYS A 350 10.86 22.43 -46.66
N MET A 351 9.72 23.09 -46.59
CA MET A 351 9.34 24.16 -47.51
C MET A 351 9.78 25.50 -46.95
#